data_22bf23a069db7ece4030d21bd68e9f87
#
_entry.id   22bf23a069db7ece4030d21bd68e9f87
#
_cell.length_a   1.000
_cell.length_b   1.000
_cell.length_c   1.000
_cell.angle_alpha   90.00
_cell.angle_beta   90.00
_cell.angle_gamma   90.00
#
_symmetry.space_group_name_H-M   'P 1'
#
loop_
_entity.id
_entity.type
_entity.pdbx_description
1 polymer ?
#
loop_
_entity_poly.entity_id
_entity_poly.type
_entity_poly.pdbx_seq_one_letter_code
_entity_poly.pdbx_strand_id
1 'polypeptide(L)'
;MCAVDGNGVPLALKPGFESDPDAMFVLWKDHTGIEEEKRINETAAGWGGTDFRKYSGGIYSCEWFWSKVLHILRSSAAVRETHRSWVELCDWIPGILTGNFAPETICRSCCAAGHKALWHHEWNGLPPEEFFAAVDPLLKGERARLYDKVYAVGNAAGTISAEWAEKLGLPGSVIIATGSVDCHVGAVGAQIKPGEMIKVIGTSTCDVLVSVDPGRCIPGICGQVDSSVLPGFAGLEAGQSAFGDICNWFRRFLGYAGDVSFEKLETEAQALPVGSCGITALDWFNGRRTPYANSALHGGIAGLNLGSTAPMLYRALIESTVMGSKAILEHLKQEGIAINGITAVGGISYKSAFIMQMCADAFNMPIKIASTDQSCALGAAMIASVASGVHPTIEAAENAMGSGYREVYQPDPETVPLYEALFARYQALGKAIEEIEK
;
A
#
# COMPACT_ATOMS: atom_id res chain seq x y z
N MET A 1 -0.55 -5.39 11.73
CA MET A 1 0.19 -6.32 12.61
C MET A 1 -0.36 -6.27 14.03
N CYS A 2 -0.15 -7.28 14.87
CA CYS A 2 -0.51 -7.25 16.27
C CYS A 2 0.49 -8.01 17.16
N ALA A 3 0.44 -7.72 18.46
CA ALA A 3 1.16 -8.45 19.50
C ALA A 3 0.49 -9.80 19.78
N VAL A 4 1.27 -10.87 19.92
CA VAL A 4 0.79 -12.22 20.22
C VAL A 4 1.52 -12.82 21.44
N ASP A 5 0.88 -13.78 22.08
CA ASP A 5 1.52 -14.59 23.13
C ASP A 5 2.44 -15.69 22.55
N GLY A 6 3.02 -16.54 23.40
CA GLY A 6 3.90 -17.64 22.98
C GLY A 6 3.21 -18.73 22.16
N ASN A 7 1.89 -18.77 22.11
CA ASN A 7 1.13 -19.69 21.28
C ASN A 7 0.64 -19.05 19.97
N GLY A 8 0.97 -17.77 19.72
CA GLY A 8 0.53 -17.02 18.54
C GLY A 8 -0.90 -16.47 18.64
N VAL A 9 -1.48 -16.44 19.83
CA VAL A 9 -2.81 -15.86 20.06
C VAL A 9 -2.68 -14.34 20.23
N PRO A 10 -3.40 -13.52 19.44
CA PRO A 10 -3.43 -12.07 19.60
C PRO A 10 -3.82 -11.67 21.03
N LEU A 11 -3.12 -10.71 21.62
CA LEU A 11 -3.38 -10.29 22.99
C LEU A 11 -4.80 -9.75 23.16
N ALA A 12 -5.37 -9.07 22.15
CA ALA A 12 -6.76 -8.60 22.18
C ALA A 12 -7.81 -9.70 22.43
N LEU A 13 -7.46 -10.98 22.22
CA LEU A 13 -8.34 -12.12 22.51
C LEU A 13 -8.13 -12.67 23.93
N LYS A 14 -7.32 -12.02 24.77
CA LYS A 14 -7.02 -12.44 26.14
C LYS A 14 -7.73 -11.55 27.16
N PRO A 15 -8.08 -12.12 28.32
CA PRO A 15 -8.70 -11.36 29.41
C PRO A 15 -7.86 -10.13 29.81
N GLY A 16 -8.50 -8.97 29.82
CA GLY A 16 -7.90 -7.69 30.17
C GLY A 16 -7.32 -6.88 29.01
N PHE A 17 -7.35 -7.41 27.78
CA PHE A 17 -6.88 -6.74 26.57
C PHE A 17 -7.98 -6.48 25.52
N GLU A 18 -9.22 -6.86 25.79
CA GLU A 18 -10.31 -6.84 24.79
C GLU A 18 -10.64 -5.42 24.28
N SER A 19 -10.34 -4.41 25.06
CA SER A 19 -10.57 -3.01 24.74
C SER A 19 -9.27 -2.19 24.57
N ASP A 20 -8.11 -2.84 24.63
CA ASP A 20 -6.82 -2.19 24.44
C ASP A 20 -6.52 -2.09 22.94
N PRO A 21 -6.51 -0.90 22.31
CA PRO A 21 -6.23 -0.73 20.90
C PRO A 21 -4.81 -1.18 20.54
N ASP A 22 -3.84 -1.08 21.47
CA ASP A 22 -2.46 -1.50 21.27
C ASP A 22 -2.29 -3.02 21.26
N ALA A 23 -3.29 -3.78 21.72
CA ALA A 23 -3.35 -5.24 21.64
C ALA A 23 -4.03 -5.75 20.37
N MET A 24 -4.71 -4.88 19.63
CA MET A 24 -5.46 -5.24 18.41
C MET A 24 -4.56 -5.26 17.17
N PHE A 25 -5.11 -5.69 16.02
CA PHE A 25 -4.44 -5.53 14.74
C PHE A 25 -4.42 -4.06 14.34
N VAL A 26 -3.23 -3.44 14.34
CA VAL A 26 -3.02 -2.06 13.93
C VAL A 26 -3.04 -1.97 12.40
N LEU A 27 -3.87 -1.08 11.85
CA LEU A 27 -3.98 -0.85 10.42
C LEU A 27 -2.77 -0.07 9.87
N TRP A 28 -2.51 -0.22 8.57
CA TRP A 28 -1.50 0.60 7.87
C TRP A 28 -1.79 2.10 8.00
N LYS A 29 -3.05 2.49 7.98
CA LYS A 29 -3.56 3.87 8.03
C LYS A 29 -3.38 4.54 9.41
N ASP A 30 -2.96 3.82 10.42
CA ASP A 30 -2.60 4.38 11.71
C ASP A 30 -1.26 5.12 11.62
N HIS A 31 -1.26 6.42 11.92
CA HIS A 31 -0.10 7.31 11.87
C HIS A 31 0.38 7.73 13.27
N THR A 32 0.01 7.03 14.31
CA THR A 32 0.46 7.34 15.68
C THR A 32 1.97 7.20 15.87
N GLY A 33 2.63 6.37 15.03
CA GLY A 33 4.07 6.08 15.08
C GLY A 33 4.98 7.07 14.33
N ILE A 34 4.61 8.33 14.13
CA ILE A 34 5.42 9.33 13.39
C ILE A 34 6.76 9.63 14.09
N GLU A 35 6.77 9.74 15.43
CA GLU A 35 8.01 9.96 16.19
C GLU A 35 8.94 8.75 16.10
N GLU A 36 8.40 7.55 16.05
CA GLU A 36 9.12 6.29 15.88
C GLU A 36 9.70 6.17 14.45
N GLU A 37 8.95 6.55 13.44
CA GLU A 37 9.42 6.69 12.05
C GLU A 37 10.65 7.57 11.98
N LYS A 38 10.57 8.77 12.54
CA LYS A 38 11.67 9.74 12.58
C LYS A 38 12.93 9.12 13.21
N ARG A 39 12.76 8.48 14.37
CA ARG A 39 13.87 7.86 15.10
C ARG A 39 14.53 6.72 14.33
N ILE A 40 13.74 5.86 13.67
CA ILE A 40 14.26 4.79 12.81
C ILE A 40 15.07 5.39 11.65
N ASN A 41 14.55 6.42 10.99
CA ASN A 41 15.21 7.07 9.86
C ASN A 41 16.51 7.78 10.26
N GLU A 42 16.53 8.50 11.38
CA GLU A 42 17.73 9.15 11.93
C GLU A 42 18.81 8.11 12.27
N THR A 43 18.43 7.03 12.94
CA THR A 43 19.36 5.94 13.28
C THR A 43 19.93 5.29 12.02
N ALA A 44 19.08 4.96 11.04
CA ALA A 44 19.52 4.34 9.79
C ALA A 44 20.46 5.25 8.99
N ALA A 45 20.22 6.56 8.97
CA ALA A 45 21.10 7.55 8.31
C ALA A 45 22.47 7.64 8.99
N GLY A 46 22.57 7.42 10.32
CA GLY A 46 23.82 7.46 11.09
C GLY A 46 24.46 6.10 11.32
N TRP A 47 23.90 5.00 10.82
CA TRP A 47 24.32 3.63 11.15
C TRP A 47 25.75 3.27 10.69
N GLY A 48 26.24 3.88 9.61
CA GLY A 48 27.61 3.70 9.13
C GLY A 48 27.90 2.34 8.47
N GLY A 49 26.88 1.63 8.02
CA GLY A 49 26.97 0.34 7.33
C GLY A 49 25.88 0.18 6.27
N THR A 50 25.25 -0.99 6.21
CA THR A 50 24.13 -1.25 5.32
C THR A 50 22.95 -0.35 5.67
N ASP A 51 22.44 0.41 4.70
CA ASP A 51 21.18 1.11 4.86
C ASP A 51 20.02 0.10 4.67
N PHE A 52 19.45 -0.34 5.78
CA PHE A 52 18.37 -1.31 5.77
C PHE A 52 17.07 -0.78 5.15
N ARG A 53 16.97 0.54 4.89
CA ARG A 53 15.84 1.16 4.20
C ARG A 53 16.01 1.13 2.67
N LYS A 54 17.14 0.64 2.17
CA LYS A 54 17.48 0.63 0.73
C LYS A 54 16.30 0.16 -0.13
N TYR A 55 15.65 -0.92 0.25
CA TYR A 55 14.54 -1.52 -0.50
C TYR A 55 13.15 -1.00 -0.10
N SER A 56 13.07 -0.04 0.80
CA SER A 56 11.89 0.77 1.07
C SER A 56 12.07 2.23 0.61
N GLY A 57 12.83 2.41 -0.47
CA GLY A 57 13.03 3.71 -1.10
C GLY A 57 13.91 4.69 -0.32
N GLY A 58 14.65 4.22 0.69
CA GLY A 58 15.55 5.02 1.53
C GLY A 58 14.87 5.73 2.71
N ILE A 59 13.55 5.57 2.88
CA ILE A 59 12.77 6.14 3.99
C ILE A 59 11.88 5.06 4.57
N TYR A 60 11.82 4.95 5.89
CA TYR A 60 10.92 4.06 6.61
C TYR A 60 9.69 4.84 7.10
N SER A 61 8.48 4.30 6.93
CA SER A 61 7.23 5.00 7.22
C SER A 61 6.62 4.59 8.57
N CYS A 62 5.84 5.50 9.18
CA CYS A 62 5.02 5.23 10.35
C CYS A 62 3.92 4.17 10.09
N GLU A 63 3.55 3.96 8.83
CA GLU A 63 2.59 2.94 8.41
C GLU A 63 3.12 1.51 8.56
N TRP A 64 4.44 1.32 8.76
CA TRP A 64 5.09 0.02 8.69
C TRP A 64 5.43 -0.58 10.05
N PHE A 65 5.81 -1.84 10.03
CA PHE A 65 5.92 -2.75 11.16
C PHE A 65 6.70 -2.18 12.35
N TRP A 66 7.95 -1.76 12.16
CA TRP A 66 8.82 -1.37 13.28
C TRP A 66 8.44 -0.05 13.94
N SER A 67 7.87 0.90 13.18
CA SER A 67 7.32 2.13 13.76
C SER A 67 6.15 1.80 14.69
N LYS A 68 5.26 0.90 14.28
CA LYS A 68 4.11 0.45 15.09
C LYS A 68 4.55 -0.38 16.29
N VAL A 69 5.50 -1.30 16.12
CA VAL A 69 6.08 -2.08 17.24
C VAL A 69 6.64 -1.14 18.30
N LEU A 70 7.49 -0.20 17.91
CA LEU A 70 8.10 0.73 18.88
C LEU A 70 7.06 1.62 19.55
N HIS A 71 6.07 2.11 18.78
CA HIS A 71 4.98 2.93 19.33
C HIS A 71 4.20 2.15 20.41
N ILE A 72 3.77 0.92 20.12
CA ILE A 72 3.04 0.09 21.09
C ILE A 72 3.90 -0.22 22.33
N LEU A 73 5.18 -0.53 22.14
CA LEU A 73 6.08 -0.78 23.27
C LEU A 73 6.28 0.44 24.17
N ARG A 74 6.09 1.66 23.64
CA ARG A 74 6.13 2.90 24.41
C ARG A 74 4.80 3.21 25.07
N SER A 75 3.69 3.05 24.36
CA SER A 75 2.35 3.44 24.81
C SER A 75 1.74 2.46 25.81
N SER A 76 1.89 1.14 25.61
CA SER A 76 1.27 0.12 26.45
C SER A 76 2.28 -0.72 27.23
N ALA A 77 2.40 -0.45 28.53
CA ALA A 77 3.21 -1.28 29.43
C ALA A 77 2.67 -2.71 29.53
N ALA A 78 1.34 -2.88 29.53
CA ALA A 78 0.69 -4.17 29.61
C ALA A 78 1.03 -5.06 28.38
N VAL A 79 0.95 -4.52 27.18
CA VAL A 79 1.35 -5.24 25.95
C VAL A 79 2.84 -5.56 25.98
N ARG A 80 3.69 -4.57 26.34
CA ARG A 80 5.16 -4.74 26.41
C ARG A 80 5.58 -5.87 27.34
N GLU A 81 4.94 -6.05 28.47
CA GLU A 81 5.26 -7.10 29.46
C GLU A 81 4.71 -8.48 29.07
N THR A 82 3.60 -8.50 28.32
CA THR A 82 2.84 -9.74 28.06
C THR A 82 3.18 -10.37 26.71
N HIS A 83 3.44 -9.56 25.66
CA HIS A 83 3.70 -10.09 24.32
C HIS A 83 4.92 -11.01 24.27
N ARG A 84 4.94 -11.91 23.31
CA ARG A 84 6.07 -12.81 23.05
C ARG A 84 6.56 -12.72 21.61
N SER A 85 5.71 -12.25 20.69
CA SER A 85 6.06 -12.01 19.29
C SER A 85 5.05 -11.06 18.65
N TRP A 86 5.26 -10.81 17.37
CA TRP A 86 4.40 -9.99 16.52
C TRP A 86 4.04 -10.75 15.26
N VAL A 87 2.83 -10.53 14.74
CA VAL A 87 2.36 -11.22 13.54
C VAL A 87 1.61 -10.26 12.61
N GLU A 88 1.81 -10.42 11.32
CA GLU A 88 1.00 -9.75 10.29
C GLU A 88 -0.30 -10.53 10.06
N LEU A 89 -1.39 -9.83 9.74
CA LEU A 89 -2.69 -10.45 9.52
C LEU A 89 -2.66 -11.46 8.37
N CYS A 90 -1.91 -11.14 7.31
CA CYS A 90 -1.75 -12.03 6.15
C CYS A 90 -1.00 -13.34 6.49
N ASP A 91 -0.20 -13.36 7.56
CA ASP A 91 0.46 -14.58 8.06
C ASP A 91 -0.45 -15.32 9.06
N TRP A 92 -1.15 -14.56 9.90
CA TRP A 92 -1.95 -15.11 10.98
C TRP A 92 -3.18 -15.89 10.47
N ILE A 93 -3.87 -15.39 9.43
CA ILE A 93 -5.04 -16.08 8.86
C ILE A 93 -4.67 -17.45 8.27
N PRO A 94 -3.65 -17.60 7.41
CA PRO A 94 -3.17 -18.92 6.99
C PRO A 94 -2.73 -19.80 8.15
N GLY A 95 -2.07 -19.22 9.17
CA GLY A 95 -1.69 -19.92 10.39
C GLY A 95 -2.87 -20.52 11.14
N ILE A 96 -3.94 -19.73 11.34
CA ILE A 96 -5.20 -20.20 11.95
C ILE A 96 -5.83 -21.33 11.14
N LEU A 97 -5.93 -21.17 9.82
CA LEU A 97 -6.54 -22.17 8.95
C LEU A 97 -5.77 -23.50 8.93
N THR A 98 -4.45 -23.44 9.04
CA THR A 98 -3.59 -24.64 9.10
C THR A 98 -3.44 -25.20 10.51
N GLY A 99 -3.85 -24.45 11.54
CA GLY A 99 -3.57 -24.79 12.95
C GLY A 99 -2.10 -24.56 13.36
N ASN A 100 -1.29 -23.94 12.50
CA ASN A 100 0.12 -23.66 12.73
C ASN A 100 0.36 -22.14 12.81
N PHE A 101 0.03 -21.56 13.96
CA PHE A 101 0.13 -20.10 14.18
C PHE A 101 1.04 -19.71 15.36
N ALA A 102 1.77 -20.66 15.95
CA ALA A 102 2.81 -20.35 16.92
C ALA A 102 3.94 -19.52 16.28
N PRO A 103 4.51 -18.53 16.98
CA PRO A 103 5.48 -17.58 16.40
C PRO A 103 6.68 -18.24 15.72
N GLU A 104 7.15 -19.37 16.24
CA GLU A 104 8.33 -20.09 15.77
C GLU A 104 8.07 -20.90 14.49
N THR A 105 6.82 -21.25 14.20
CA THR A 105 6.47 -22.19 13.12
C THR A 105 5.52 -21.65 12.08
N ILE A 106 4.86 -20.52 12.36
CA ILE A 106 3.94 -19.87 11.43
C ILE A 106 4.63 -19.54 10.11
N CYS A 107 3.94 -19.79 9.00
CA CYS A 107 4.43 -19.43 7.67
C CYS A 107 4.46 -17.91 7.51
N ARG A 108 5.63 -17.33 7.27
CA ARG A 108 5.84 -15.89 7.12
C ARG A 108 5.93 -15.52 5.64
N SER A 109 5.13 -14.56 5.21
CA SER A 109 5.12 -14.05 3.86
C SER A 109 6.34 -13.16 3.56
N CYS A 110 7.05 -13.41 2.48
CA CYS A 110 8.10 -12.49 2.02
C CYS A 110 7.53 -11.11 1.67
N CYS A 111 6.27 -11.04 1.23
CA CYS A 111 5.59 -9.80 0.90
C CYS A 111 5.52 -8.88 2.13
N ALA A 112 4.90 -9.32 3.22
CA ALA A 112 4.80 -8.51 4.44
C ALA A 112 6.17 -8.27 5.08
N ALA A 113 7.02 -9.29 5.13
CA ALA A 113 8.34 -9.19 5.72
C ALA A 113 9.23 -8.15 5.01
N GLY A 114 9.28 -8.17 3.69
CA GLY A 114 10.11 -7.25 2.90
C GLY A 114 9.52 -5.84 2.84
N HIS A 115 8.23 -5.70 2.50
CA HIS A 115 7.60 -4.38 2.37
C HIS A 115 7.39 -3.65 3.70
N LYS A 116 7.25 -4.38 4.81
CA LYS A 116 6.88 -3.77 6.10
C LYS A 116 7.96 -3.91 7.18
N ALA A 117 8.71 -5.03 7.23
CA ALA A 117 9.59 -5.33 8.37
C ALA A 117 11.10 -5.23 8.05
N LEU A 118 11.50 -4.67 6.91
CA LEU A 118 12.91 -4.53 6.48
C LEU A 118 13.62 -5.87 6.27
N TRP A 119 12.89 -6.96 6.02
CA TRP A 119 13.50 -8.23 5.68
C TRP A 119 14.06 -8.22 4.26
N HIS A 120 15.30 -8.67 4.08
CA HIS A 120 15.87 -8.85 2.75
C HIS A 120 16.97 -9.90 2.76
N HIS A 121 17.17 -10.61 1.62
CA HIS A 121 18.18 -11.64 1.49
C HIS A 121 19.62 -11.07 1.46
N GLU A 122 19.82 -9.82 1.05
CA GLU A 122 21.13 -9.17 1.03
C GLU A 122 21.80 -9.13 2.41
N TRP A 123 21.00 -9.02 3.49
CA TRP A 123 21.46 -9.08 4.87
C TRP A 123 20.93 -10.30 5.66
N ASN A 124 20.53 -11.35 4.92
CA ASN A 124 20.11 -12.65 5.45
C ASN A 124 18.96 -12.58 6.47
N GLY A 125 17.93 -11.79 6.19
CA GLY A 125 16.75 -11.71 7.04
C GLY A 125 16.37 -10.30 7.47
N LEU A 126 15.98 -10.15 8.73
CA LEU A 126 15.73 -8.84 9.36
C LEU A 126 17.08 -8.16 9.69
N PRO A 127 17.11 -6.81 9.81
CA PRO A 127 18.29 -6.10 10.32
C PRO A 127 18.82 -6.71 11.64
N PRO A 128 20.12 -6.57 11.95
CA PRO A 128 20.69 -7.16 13.14
C PRO A 128 20.17 -6.53 14.44
N GLU A 129 20.26 -7.25 15.53
CA GLU A 129 19.78 -6.83 16.86
C GLU A 129 20.38 -5.47 17.29
N GLU A 130 21.66 -5.24 16.94
CA GLU A 130 22.39 -4.02 17.26
C GLU A 130 21.76 -2.78 16.62
N PHE A 131 21.21 -2.92 15.40
CA PHE A 131 20.50 -1.85 14.72
C PHE A 131 19.25 -1.45 15.51
N PHE A 132 18.44 -2.43 15.87
CA PHE A 132 17.21 -2.16 16.63
C PHE A 132 17.48 -1.62 18.03
N ALA A 133 18.50 -2.13 18.72
CA ALA A 133 18.93 -1.60 20.01
C ALA A 133 19.46 -0.16 19.91
N ALA A 134 20.06 0.23 18.78
CA ALA A 134 20.47 1.60 18.52
C ALA A 134 19.29 2.53 18.22
N VAL A 135 18.23 2.03 17.57
CA VAL A 135 16.98 2.79 17.37
C VAL A 135 16.35 3.13 18.72
N ASP A 136 16.10 2.12 19.56
CA ASP A 136 15.54 2.32 20.90
C ASP A 136 15.83 1.12 21.82
N PRO A 137 16.18 1.34 23.09
CA PRO A 137 16.36 0.24 24.05
C PRO A 137 15.17 -0.68 24.20
N LEU A 138 13.93 -0.23 23.93
CA LEU A 138 12.71 -1.06 23.97
C LEU A 138 12.65 -2.09 22.85
N LEU A 139 13.37 -1.88 21.74
CA LEU A 139 13.45 -2.85 20.65
C LEU A 139 14.48 -3.96 20.91
N LYS A 140 15.27 -3.84 21.99
CA LYS A 140 16.26 -4.86 22.33
C LYS A 140 15.56 -6.20 22.63
N GLY A 141 15.93 -7.24 21.88
CA GLY A 141 15.36 -8.58 21.98
C GLY A 141 14.13 -8.82 21.11
N GLU A 142 13.55 -7.78 20.49
CA GLU A 142 12.37 -7.95 19.63
C GLU A 142 12.69 -8.70 18.34
N ARG A 143 13.88 -8.47 17.75
CA ARG A 143 14.32 -9.18 16.56
C ARG A 143 14.42 -10.69 16.81
N ALA A 144 14.90 -11.12 17.96
CA ALA A 144 15.02 -12.52 18.33
C ALA A 144 13.68 -13.25 18.53
N ARG A 145 12.57 -12.51 18.67
CA ARG A 145 11.20 -13.05 18.78
C ARG A 145 10.52 -13.21 17.43
N LEU A 146 11.20 -12.86 16.34
CA LEU A 146 10.68 -12.89 14.98
C LEU A 146 11.32 -14.04 14.18
N TYR A 147 11.45 -13.86 12.88
CA TYR A 147 11.77 -14.90 11.92
C TYR A 147 12.97 -14.52 11.05
N ASP A 148 13.66 -15.53 10.51
CA ASP A 148 14.67 -15.37 9.47
C ASP A 148 14.13 -15.87 8.12
N LYS A 149 13.31 -16.93 8.14
CA LYS A 149 12.80 -17.57 6.93
C LYS A 149 11.44 -16.99 6.53
N VAL A 150 11.30 -16.70 5.26
CA VAL A 150 10.06 -16.25 4.62
C VAL A 150 9.75 -17.09 3.39
N TYR A 151 8.50 -17.02 2.92
CA TYR A 151 8.00 -17.78 1.80
C TYR A 151 7.44 -16.86 0.73
N ALA A 152 7.79 -17.15 -0.53
CA ALA A 152 7.29 -16.42 -1.68
C ALA A 152 5.80 -16.68 -1.93
N VAL A 153 5.17 -15.77 -2.68
CA VAL A 153 3.79 -15.95 -3.16
C VAL A 153 3.68 -17.24 -3.98
N GLY A 154 2.56 -17.96 -3.83
CA GLY A 154 2.33 -19.25 -4.52
C GLY A 154 2.88 -20.48 -3.79
N ASN A 155 3.60 -20.32 -2.67
CA ASN A 155 3.94 -21.45 -1.81
C ASN A 155 2.75 -21.88 -0.93
N ALA A 156 2.74 -23.14 -0.51
CA ALA A 156 1.80 -23.63 0.48
C ALA A 156 2.26 -23.22 1.89
N ALA A 157 1.35 -22.68 2.70
CA ALA A 157 1.53 -22.48 4.12
C ALA A 157 1.30 -23.79 4.91
N GLY A 158 0.53 -24.69 4.33
CA GLY A 158 0.21 -26.01 4.91
C GLY A 158 -1.11 -26.56 4.40
N THR A 159 -1.58 -27.60 5.07
CA THR A 159 -2.91 -28.20 4.83
C THR A 159 -3.89 -27.68 5.88
N ILE A 160 -5.15 -27.51 5.50
CA ILE A 160 -6.21 -27.08 6.42
C ILE A 160 -6.26 -28.00 7.67
N SER A 161 -6.40 -27.42 8.84
CA SER A 161 -6.56 -28.17 10.09
C SER A 161 -7.89 -28.94 10.13
N ALA A 162 -7.96 -30.02 10.91
CA ALA A 162 -9.18 -30.81 11.07
C ALA A 162 -10.34 -29.93 11.59
N GLU A 163 -10.06 -29.03 12.53
CA GLU A 163 -11.03 -28.09 13.10
C GLU A 163 -11.66 -27.20 12.03
N TRP A 164 -10.84 -26.59 11.18
CA TRP A 164 -11.34 -25.68 10.14
C TRP A 164 -11.94 -26.43 8.95
N ALA A 165 -11.44 -27.62 8.62
CA ALA A 165 -12.05 -28.49 7.61
C ALA A 165 -13.49 -28.86 8.02
N GLU A 166 -13.71 -29.24 9.28
CA GLU A 166 -15.04 -29.54 9.83
C GLU A 166 -15.94 -28.28 9.83
N LYS A 167 -15.47 -27.15 10.38
CA LYS A 167 -16.23 -25.88 10.44
C LYS A 167 -16.70 -25.39 9.08
N LEU A 168 -15.88 -25.56 8.05
CA LEU A 168 -16.14 -25.07 6.69
C LEU A 168 -16.77 -26.15 5.78
N GLY A 169 -16.90 -27.40 6.25
CA GLY A 169 -17.39 -28.54 5.45
C GLY A 169 -16.46 -28.88 4.27
N LEU A 170 -15.14 -28.71 4.45
CA LEU A 170 -14.13 -28.92 3.42
C LEU A 170 -13.37 -30.23 3.63
N PRO A 171 -12.83 -30.85 2.56
CA PRO A 171 -11.90 -31.98 2.70
C PRO A 171 -10.64 -31.57 3.48
N GLY A 172 -10.12 -32.44 4.34
CA GLY A 172 -8.89 -32.23 5.09
C GLY A 172 -7.61 -32.15 4.21
N SER A 173 -7.72 -32.35 2.90
CA SER A 173 -6.63 -32.22 1.93
C SER A 173 -6.51 -30.83 1.30
N VAL A 174 -7.34 -29.87 1.69
CA VAL A 174 -7.29 -28.49 1.16
C VAL A 174 -5.97 -27.84 1.53
N ILE A 175 -5.27 -27.32 0.53
CA ILE A 175 -4.00 -26.59 0.71
C ILE A 175 -4.32 -25.11 0.99
N ILE A 176 -3.66 -24.55 2.00
CA ILE A 176 -3.69 -23.14 2.35
C ILE A 176 -2.42 -22.49 1.78
N ALA A 177 -2.57 -21.48 0.95
CA ALA A 177 -1.44 -20.74 0.39
C ALA A 177 -0.82 -19.79 1.44
N THR A 178 0.44 -19.43 1.23
CA THR A 178 1.10 -18.31 1.92
C THR A 178 0.30 -17.03 1.69
N GLY A 179 0.10 -16.25 2.75
CA GLY A 179 -0.58 -14.97 2.67
C GLY A 179 0.22 -13.89 1.93
N SER A 180 -0.43 -12.81 1.59
CA SER A 180 0.19 -11.61 1.00
C SER A 180 -0.65 -10.38 1.31
N VAL A 181 -0.13 -9.18 1.01
CA VAL A 181 -0.86 -7.92 1.16
C VAL A 181 -1.94 -7.83 0.09
N ASP A 182 -3.11 -7.31 0.44
CA ASP A 182 -4.31 -7.30 -0.41
C ASP A 182 -4.11 -6.64 -1.78
N CYS A 183 -3.41 -5.50 -1.84
CA CYS A 183 -3.13 -4.82 -3.12
C CYS A 183 -2.23 -5.67 -4.04
N HIS A 184 -1.29 -6.44 -3.51
CA HIS A 184 -0.44 -7.36 -4.29
C HIS A 184 -1.23 -8.56 -4.79
N VAL A 185 -2.08 -9.13 -3.94
CA VAL A 185 -3.02 -10.18 -4.35
C VAL A 185 -3.99 -9.66 -5.41
N GLY A 186 -4.49 -8.42 -5.22
CA GLY A 186 -5.34 -7.74 -6.20
C GLY A 186 -4.66 -7.50 -7.55
N ALA A 187 -3.36 -7.25 -7.54
CA ALA A 187 -2.57 -7.12 -8.77
C ALA A 187 -2.49 -8.43 -9.56
N VAL A 188 -2.32 -9.57 -8.88
CA VAL A 188 -2.41 -10.90 -9.51
C VAL A 188 -3.80 -11.12 -10.11
N GLY A 189 -4.88 -10.79 -9.38
CA GLY A 189 -6.24 -10.91 -9.89
C GLY A 189 -6.57 -9.97 -11.06
N ALA A 190 -5.81 -8.88 -11.19
CA ALA A 190 -5.86 -7.97 -12.35
C ALA A 190 -4.91 -8.39 -13.49
N GLN A 191 -4.30 -9.57 -13.40
CA GLN A 191 -3.42 -10.15 -14.40
C GLN A 191 -2.15 -9.31 -14.66
N ILE A 192 -1.41 -8.99 -13.58
CA ILE A 192 -0.21 -8.19 -13.64
C ILE A 192 0.89 -8.83 -14.49
N LYS A 193 1.56 -8.03 -15.32
CA LYS A 193 2.68 -8.48 -16.16
C LYS A 193 3.86 -7.51 -16.06
N PRO A 194 5.08 -7.97 -16.35
CA PRO A 194 6.23 -7.07 -16.44
C PRO A 194 5.97 -5.92 -17.41
N GLY A 195 6.25 -4.70 -16.98
CA GLY A 195 5.98 -3.49 -17.74
C GLY A 195 4.54 -2.98 -17.68
N GLU A 196 3.65 -3.64 -16.95
CA GLU A 196 2.30 -3.11 -16.64
C GLU A 196 2.22 -2.69 -15.17
N MET A 197 1.59 -1.56 -14.92
CA MET A 197 1.29 -1.06 -13.57
C MET A 197 -0.16 -1.38 -13.24
N ILE A 198 -0.38 -2.07 -12.12
CA ILE A 198 -1.71 -2.22 -11.54
C ILE A 198 -1.93 -1.10 -10.54
N LYS A 199 -2.93 -0.28 -10.79
CA LYS A 199 -3.29 0.86 -9.95
C LYS A 199 -4.56 0.57 -9.19
N VAL A 200 -4.43 0.30 -7.89
CA VAL A 200 -5.57 0.15 -6.98
C VAL A 200 -6.04 1.52 -6.54
N ILE A 201 -7.28 1.92 -6.87
CA ILE A 201 -7.82 3.25 -6.57
C ILE A 201 -9.02 3.13 -5.66
N GLY A 202 -8.82 3.54 -4.40
CA GLY A 202 -9.82 3.55 -3.34
C GLY A 202 -9.77 4.83 -2.52
N THR A 203 -9.82 4.71 -1.19
CA THR A 203 -9.58 5.83 -0.24
C THR A 203 -8.17 6.40 -0.38
N SER A 204 -7.21 5.53 -0.65
CA SER A 204 -5.82 5.78 -1.04
C SER A 204 -5.53 5.13 -2.38
N THR A 205 -4.28 5.20 -2.89
CA THR A 205 -3.85 4.36 -4.00
C THR A 205 -2.71 3.44 -3.60
N CYS A 206 -2.67 2.28 -4.27
CA CYS A 206 -1.50 1.42 -4.30
C CYS A 206 -1.16 1.10 -5.76
N ASP A 207 0.06 1.37 -6.15
CA ASP A 207 0.60 1.14 -7.49
C ASP A 207 1.57 -0.03 -7.40
N VAL A 208 1.24 -1.13 -8.06
CA VAL A 208 2.00 -2.38 -8.02
C VAL A 208 2.59 -2.66 -9.40
N LEU A 209 3.90 -2.91 -9.43
CA LEU A 209 4.62 -3.32 -10.64
C LEU A 209 5.46 -4.56 -10.33
N VAL A 210 5.89 -5.25 -11.37
CA VAL A 210 6.87 -6.33 -11.28
C VAL A 210 8.03 -6.09 -12.24
N SER A 211 9.27 -6.29 -11.73
CA SER A 211 10.51 -6.06 -12.48
C SER A 211 11.35 -7.33 -12.55
N VAL A 212 12.04 -7.52 -13.67
CA VAL A 212 12.99 -8.62 -13.87
C VAL A 212 14.36 -8.35 -13.23
N ASP A 213 14.64 -7.11 -12.82
CA ASP A 213 15.90 -6.72 -12.18
C ASP A 213 15.72 -6.45 -10.68
N PRO A 214 15.75 -7.51 -9.84
CA PRO A 214 15.56 -7.40 -8.40
C PRO A 214 16.73 -6.70 -7.68
N GLY A 215 17.92 -6.65 -8.27
CA GLY A 215 19.09 -6.01 -7.68
C GLY A 215 19.12 -4.50 -7.76
N ARG A 216 18.23 -3.90 -8.54
CA ARG A 216 18.15 -2.45 -8.72
C ARG A 216 17.38 -1.80 -7.57
N CYS A 217 18.03 -0.91 -6.85
CA CYS A 217 17.38 -0.06 -5.85
C CYS A 217 16.69 1.13 -6.54
N ILE A 218 15.42 1.36 -6.20
CA ILE A 218 14.62 2.49 -6.69
C ILE A 218 14.36 3.41 -5.49
N PRO A 219 14.95 4.60 -5.46
CA PRO A 219 14.73 5.52 -4.35
C PRO A 219 13.29 6.07 -4.35
N GLY A 220 12.79 6.45 -3.18
CA GLY A 220 11.53 7.16 -3.03
C GLY A 220 10.25 6.37 -3.25
N ILE A 221 10.30 5.05 -3.47
CA ILE A 221 9.11 4.17 -3.51
C ILE A 221 8.80 3.57 -2.13
N CYS A 222 7.65 2.89 -1.99
CA CYS A 222 7.28 2.28 -0.70
C CYS A 222 8.00 0.96 -0.42
N GLY A 223 8.30 0.17 -1.45
CA GLY A 223 8.94 -1.12 -1.27
C GLY A 223 9.36 -1.79 -2.56
N GLN A 224 10.38 -2.63 -2.44
CA GLN A 224 10.93 -3.46 -3.52
C GLN A 224 11.30 -4.82 -2.92
N VAL A 225 10.56 -5.87 -3.26
CA VAL A 225 10.70 -7.18 -2.62
C VAL A 225 10.60 -8.30 -3.64
N ASP A 226 11.61 -9.17 -3.63
CA ASP A 226 11.67 -10.31 -4.53
C ASP A 226 10.55 -11.31 -4.25
N SER A 227 9.88 -11.76 -5.33
CA SER A 227 8.83 -12.78 -5.29
C SER A 227 7.63 -12.44 -4.38
N SER A 228 7.39 -11.15 -4.11
CA SER A 228 6.27 -10.69 -3.28
C SER A 228 4.93 -10.64 -4.01
N VAL A 229 4.96 -10.47 -5.35
CA VAL A 229 3.78 -10.40 -6.22
C VAL A 229 3.76 -11.57 -7.20
N LEU A 230 4.83 -11.73 -7.98
CA LEU A 230 5.05 -12.86 -8.87
C LEU A 230 6.36 -13.55 -8.53
N PRO A 231 6.43 -14.90 -8.47
CA PRO A 231 7.66 -15.63 -8.26
C PRO A 231 8.74 -15.29 -9.30
N GLY A 232 9.95 -14.99 -8.84
CA GLY A 232 11.08 -14.66 -9.70
C GLY A 232 11.14 -13.22 -10.20
N PHE A 233 10.21 -12.37 -9.77
CA PHE A 233 10.21 -10.94 -10.06
C PHE A 233 10.30 -10.12 -8.76
N ALA A 234 10.96 -8.98 -8.83
CA ALA A 234 10.83 -7.99 -7.75
C ALA A 234 9.47 -7.31 -7.84
N GLY A 235 8.67 -7.38 -6.77
CA GLY A 235 7.46 -6.60 -6.62
C GLY A 235 7.79 -5.19 -6.15
N LEU A 236 7.34 -4.18 -6.87
CA LEU A 236 7.52 -2.77 -6.56
C LEU A 236 6.20 -2.20 -6.06
N GLU A 237 6.24 -1.49 -4.95
CA GLU A 237 5.08 -0.80 -4.35
C GLU A 237 5.32 0.70 -4.32
N ALA A 238 4.34 1.45 -4.83
CA ALA A 238 4.22 2.89 -4.71
C ALA A 238 2.77 3.25 -4.37
N GLY A 239 2.46 4.51 -4.11
CA GLY A 239 1.06 4.90 -3.89
C GLY A 239 0.92 6.24 -3.18
N GLN A 240 -0.35 6.64 -2.99
CA GLN A 240 -0.73 7.86 -2.29
C GLN A 240 -1.49 7.50 -1.01
N SER A 241 -1.18 8.19 0.08
CA SER A 241 -1.85 7.99 1.38
C SER A 241 -3.30 8.48 1.39
N ALA A 242 -3.67 9.39 0.49
CA ALA A 242 -5.03 9.88 0.31
C ALA A 242 -5.36 10.06 -1.18
N PHE A 243 -6.54 9.57 -1.60
CA PHE A 243 -7.12 9.77 -2.94
C PHE A 243 -8.62 10.03 -2.78
N GLY A 244 -9.46 9.02 -2.68
CA GLY A 244 -10.89 9.16 -2.44
C GLY A 244 -11.22 9.77 -1.07
N ASP A 245 -10.33 9.65 -0.09
CA ASP A 245 -10.49 10.28 1.23
C ASP A 245 -10.50 11.82 1.15
N ILE A 246 -9.81 12.43 0.17
CA ILE A 246 -9.85 13.88 -0.05
C ILE A 246 -11.24 14.32 -0.47
N CYS A 247 -11.91 13.57 -1.36
CA CYS A 247 -13.28 13.83 -1.77
C CYS A 247 -14.25 13.70 -0.57
N ASN A 248 -14.07 12.67 0.24
CA ASN A 248 -14.84 12.45 1.46
C ASN A 248 -14.61 13.56 2.50
N TRP A 249 -13.37 13.98 2.68
CA TRP A 249 -13.01 15.09 3.55
C TRP A 249 -13.71 16.37 3.10
N PHE A 250 -13.64 16.71 1.82
CA PHE A 250 -14.26 17.93 1.29
C PHE A 250 -15.78 17.92 1.42
N ARG A 251 -16.44 16.78 1.17
CA ARG A 251 -17.86 16.65 1.41
C ARG A 251 -18.23 16.90 2.88
N ARG A 252 -17.48 16.33 3.84
CA ARG A 252 -17.72 16.57 5.26
C ARG A 252 -17.47 18.03 5.63
N PHE A 253 -16.45 18.64 5.06
CA PHE A 253 -16.15 20.07 5.26
C PHE A 253 -17.32 20.96 4.81
N LEU A 254 -17.88 20.71 3.64
CA LEU A 254 -19.06 21.41 3.14
C LEU A 254 -20.32 21.07 3.94
N GLY A 255 -20.43 19.89 4.50
CA GLY A 255 -21.56 19.40 5.28
C GLY A 255 -21.84 20.22 6.55
N TYR A 256 -20.90 21.07 6.98
CA TYR A 256 -21.14 22.07 8.02
C TYR A 256 -22.29 23.06 7.65
N ALA A 257 -22.48 23.33 6.36
CA ALA A 257 -23.49 24.25 5.85
C ALA A 257 -24.79 23.55 5.36
N GLY A 258 -24.87 22.22 5.39
CA GLY A 258 -26.01 21.42 4.94
C GLY A 258 -25.59 20.14 4.20
N ASP A 259 -26.60 19.35 3.78
CA ASP A 259 -26.32 18.11 3.04
C ASP A 259 -25.75 18.40 1.65
N VAL A 260 -24.65 17.73 1.31
CA VAL A 260 -23.96 17.87 0.03
C VAL A 260 -23.97 16.54 -0.73
N SER A 261 -24.57 16.54 -1.92
CA SER A 261 -24.57 15.40 -2.83
C SER A 261 -23.25 15.31 -3.57
N PHE A 262 -22.59 14.14 -3.54
CA PHE A 262 -21.43 13.85 -4.37
C PHE A 262 -21.76 13.96 -5.86
N GLU A 263 -22.89 13.40 -6.28
CA GLU A 263 -23.33 13.42 -7.68
C GLU A 263 -23.42 14.83 -8.23
N LYS A 264 -24.00 15.75 -7.44
CA LYS A 264 -24.09 17.16 -7.82
C LYS A 264 -22.72 17.81 -7.93
N LEU A 265 -21.85 17.62 -6.92
CA LEU A 265 -20.48 18.18 -6.95
C LEU A 265 -19.68 17.65 -8.13
N GLU A 266 -19.75 16.33 -8.40
CA GLU A 266 -19.03 15.70 -9.51
C GLU A 266 -19.56 16.20 -10.86
N THR A 267 -20.87 16.28 -11.04
CA THR A 267 -21.50 16.81 -12.28
C THR A 267 -21.09 18.26 -12.56
N GLU A 268 -21.14 19.12 -11.54
CA GLU A 268 -20.76 20.53 -11.68
C GLU A 268 -19.25 20.69 -11.89
N ALA A 269 -18.41 19.87 -11.24
CA ALA A 269 -16.96 19.87 -11.42
C ALA A 269 -16.55 19.34 -12.80
N GLN A 270 -17.24 18.32 -13.31
CA GLN A 270 -16.97 17.76 -14.65
C GLN A 270 -17.25 18.76 -15.77
N ALA A 271 -18.22 19.65 -15.59
CA ALA A 271 -18.53 20.71 -16.56
C ALA A 271 -17.45 21.80 -16.66
N LEU A 272 -16.51 21.85 -15.70
CA LEU A 272 -15.44 22.84 -15.70
C LEU A 272 -14.25 22.33 -16.55
N PRO A 273 -13.64 23.19 -17.40
CA PRO A 273 -12.44 22.80 -18.13
C PRO A 273 -11.22 22.55 -17.22
N VAL A 274 -10.27 21.77 -17.70
CA VAL A 274 -9.03 21.45 -16.98
C VAL A 274 -8.29 22.72 -16.57
N GLY A 275 -7.96 22.85 -15.28
CA GLY A 275 -7.18 23.96 -14.73
C GLY A 275 -7.80 25.35 -14.90
N SER A 276 -9.03 25.48 -15.47
CA SER A 276 -9.69 26.76 -15.77
C SER A 276 -10.01 27.60 -14.55
N CYS A 277 -10.15 26.95 -13.39
CA CYS A 277 -10.48 27.64 -12.14
C CYS A 277 -9.32 28.43 -11.54
N GLY A 278 -8.09 28.27 -12.07
CA GLY A 278 -6.88 28.88 -11.52
C GLY A 278 -6.43 28.32 -10.18
N ILE A 279 -7.22 27.42 -9.56
CA ILE A 279 -6.92 26.79 -8.29
C ILE A 279 -5.96 25.61 -8.54
N THR A 280 -4.95 25.46 -7.68
CA THR A 280 -4.07 24.30 -7.64
C THR A 280 -4.07 23.75 -6.23
N ALA A 281 -4.20 22.44 -6.07
CA ALA A 281 -4.16 21.77 -4.77
C ALA A 281 -3.06 20.69 -4.76
N LEU A 282 -2.64 20.28 -3.56
CA LEU A 282 -1.82 19.10 -3.30
C LEU A 282 -2.66 18.02 -2.64
N ASP A 283 -2.36 16.77 -2.93
CA ASP A 283 -3.02 15.60 -2.38
C ASP A 283 -2.45 15.11 -1.02
N TRP A 284 -1.55 15.87 -0.40
CA TRP A 284 -0.82 15.49 0.82
C TRP A 284 -1.64 15.64 2.12
N PHE A 285 -2.95 15.40 2.06
CA PHE A 285 -3.85 15.54 3.22
C PHE A 285 -3.60 14.50 4.33
N ASN A 286 -2.82 13.47 4.03
CA ASN A 286 -2.35 12.47 4.99
C ASN A 286 -0.86 12.19 4.78
N GLY A 287 -0.06 13.25 4.63
CA GLY A 287 1.33 13.16 4.25
C GLY A 287 1.55 12.75 2.78
N ARG A 288 2.80 12.77 2.33
CA ARG A 288 3.23 12.23 1.04
C ARG A 288 3.82 10.85 1.23
N ARG A 289 3.33 9.84 0.49
CA ARG A 289 3.87 8.46 0.53
C ARG A 289 4.92 8.24 -0.57
N THR A 290 4.59 8.53 -1.82
CA THR A 290 5.47 8.37 -2.98
C THR A 290 5.35 9.60 -3.90
N PRO A 291 6.46 10.09 -4.48
CA PRO A 291 7.85 9.73 -4.20
C PRO A 291 8.38 10.38 -2.92
N TYR A 292 9.36 9.74 -2.31
CA TYR A 292 10.05 10.22 -1.11
C TYR A 292 9.09 10.51 0.06
N ALA A 293 8.72 9.45 0.78
CA ALA A 293 7.77 9.51 1.88
C ALA A 293 8.12 10.61 2.90
N ASN A 294 7.12 11.40 3.27
CA ASN A 294 7.19 12.37 4.34
C ASN A 294 5.80 12.52 4.96
N SER A 295 5.60 11.86 6.09
CA SER A 295 4.32 11.83 6.80
C SER A 295 3.97 13.15 7.50
N ALA A 296 4.94 14.07 7.64
CA ALA A 296 4.74 15.38 8.26
C ALA A 296 4.22 16.46 7.30
N LEU A 297 4.19 16.19 5.99
CA LEU A 297 3.66 17.14 5.01
C LEU A 297 2.14 17.20 5.04
N HIS A 298 1.59 18.38 4.72
CA HIS A 298 0.16 18.63 4.66
C HIS A 298 -0.31 19.07 3.27
N GLY A 299 -1.62 18.94 3.03
CA GLY A 299 -2.23 19.43 1.80
C GLY A 299 -2.17 20.95 1.69
N GLY A 300 -1.95 21.45 0.46
CA GLY A 300 -1.91 22.87 0.18
C GLY A 300 -2.91 23.22 -0.92
N ILE A 301 -3.46 24.45 -0.87
CA ILE A 301 -4.37 24.99 -1.89
C ILE A 301 -3.93 26.42 -2.21
N ALA A 302 -3.77 26.72 -3.49
CA ALA A 302 -3.40 28.05 -3.98
C ALA A 302 -4.36 28.52 -5.09
N GLY A 303 -4.44 29.85 -5.31
CA GLY A 303 -5.21 30.43 -6.40
C GLY A 303 -6.68 30.72 -6.06
N LEU A 304 -7.08 30.66 -4.78
CA LEU A 304 -8.43 31.04 -4.36
C LEU A 304 -8.67 32.55 -4.51
N ASN A 305 -9.90 32.90 -4.89
CA ASN A 305 -10.39 34.28 -4.92
C ASN A 305 -11.86 34.33 -4.50
N LEU A 306 -12.46 35.53 -4.42
CA LEU A 306 -13.86 35.69 -3.98
C LEU A 306 -14.89 35.07 -4.91
N GLY A 307 -14.53 34.75 -6.14
CA GLY A 307 -15.39 34.04 -7.09
C GLY A 307 -15.23 32.51 -7.06
N SER A 308 -14.33 31.97 -6.22
CA SER A 308 -14.12 30.52 -6.12
C SER A 308 -15.36 29.86 -5.51
N THR A 309 -15.85 28.81 -6.15
CA THR A 309 -17.03 28.04 -5.75
C THR A 309 -16.68 26.63 -5.26
N ALA A 310 -17.60 25.95 -4.59
CA ALA A 310 -17.38 24.58 -4.12
C ALA A 310 -17.06 23.59 -5.26
N PRO A 311 -17.74 23.59 -6.43
CA PRO A 311 -17.37 22.75 -7.56
C PRO A 311 -15.96 23.03 -8.12
N MET A 312 -15.54 24.29 -8.14
CA MET A 312 -14.17 24.66 -8.57
C MET A 312 -13.12 24.07 -7.64
N LEU A 313 -13.33 24.17 -6.33
CA LEU A 313 -12.43 23.59 -5.34
C LEU A 313 -12.44 22.06 -5.38
N TYR A 314 -13.63 21.44 -5.52
CA TYR A 314 -13.76 19.99 -5.67
C TYR A 314 -13.01 19.49 -6.92
N ARG A 315 -13.14 20.21 -8.06
CA ARG A 315 -12.36 19.91 -9.28
C ARG A 315 -10.86 19.95 -9.03
N ALA A 316 -10.36 20.99 -8.39
CA ALA A 316 -8.93 21.13 -8.09
C ALA A 316 -8.42 20.06 -7.14
N LEU A 317 -9.24 19.60 -6.17
CA LEU A 317 -8.90 18.50 -5.27
C LEU A 317 -8.82 17.16 -6.01
N ILE A 318 -9.75 16.85 -6.92
CA ILE A 318 -9.66 15.64 -7.75
C ILE A 318 -8.43 15.74 -8.67
N GLU A 319 -8.22 16.87 -9.32
CA GLU A 319 -7.03 17.10 -10.15
C GLU A 319 -5.75 16.89 -9.35
N SER A 320 -5.68 17.31 -8.08
CA SER A 320 -4.50 17.10 -7.23
C SER A 320 -4.18 15.62 -6.99
N THR A 321 -5.20 14.79 -6.79
CA THR A 321 -4.99 13.33 -6.62
C THR A 321 -4.46 12.68 -7.89
N VAL A 322 -4.93 13.12 -9.05
CA VAL A 322 -4.42 12.65 -10.34
C VAL A 322 -3.00 13.16 -10.60
N MET A 323 -2.68 14.40 -10.21
CA MET A 323 -1.32 14.94 -10.32
C MET A 323 -0.34 14.23 -9.40
N GLY A 324 -0.74 13.87 -8.17
CA GLY A 324 0.07 13.03 -7.28
C GLY A 324 0.33 11.65 -7.88
N SER A 325 -0.67 11.02 -8.50
CA SER A 325 -0.50 9.78 -9.26
C SER A 325 0.44 9.95 -10.46
N LYS A 326 0.37 11.08 -11.19
CA LYS A 326 1.30 11.41 -12.27
C LYS A 326 2.73 11.57 -11.72
N ALA A 327 2.90 12.17 -10.57
CA ALA A 327 4.22 12.33 -9.94
C ALA A 327 4.88 10.96 -9.65
N ILE A 328 4.12 9.97 -9.22
CA ILE A 328 4.59 8.59 -9.04
C ILE A 328 5.02 7.99 -10.38
N LEU A 329 4.16 8.09 -11.39
CA LEU A 329 4.44 7.56 -12.73
C LEU A 329 5.72 8.17 -13.34
N GLU A 330 5.86 9.48 -13.28
CA GLU A 330 7.02 10.18 -13.81
C GLU A 330 8.29 9.86 -13.01
N HIS A 331 8.19 9.73 -11.70
CA HIS A 331 9.31 9.30 -10.85
C HIS A 331 9.81 7.90 -11.26
N LEU A 332 8.92 6.92 -11.39
CA LEU A 332 9.28 5.56 -11.83
C LEU A 332 9.92 5.55 -13.20
N LYS A 333 9.41 6.34 -14.16
CA LYS A 333 10.02 6.49 -15.49
C LYS A 333 11.42 7.11 -15.43
N GLN A 334 11.62 8.15 -14.60
CA GLN A 334 12.94 8.78 -14.38
C GLN A 334 13.94 7.79 -13.79
N GLU A 335 13.48 6.92 -12.89
CA GLU A 335 14.27 5.81 -12.37
C GLU A 335 14.45 4.68 -13.42
N GLY A 336 13.94 4.84 -14.64
CA GLY A 336 14.10 3.91 -15.77
C GLY A 336 13.27 2.65 -15.67
N ILE A 337 12.17 2.68 -14.93
CA ILE A 337 11.19 1.60 -14.93
C ILE A 337 10.31 1.73 -16.17
N ALA A 338 10.30 0.71 -17.00
CA ALA A 338 9.45 0.66 -18.17
C ALA A 338 7.99 0.43 -17.74
N ILE A 339 7.10 1.36 -18.12
CA ILE A 339 5.66 1.25 -17.89
C ILE A 339 4.98 1.35 -19.25
N ASN A 340 4.50 0.22 -19.75
CA ASN A 340 3.90 0.08 -21.09
C ASN A 340 2.37 0.10 -21.06
N GLY A 341 1.77 -0.09 -19.89
CA GLY A 341 0.33 -0.11 -19.69
C GLY A 341 -0.05 0.09 -18.24
N ILE A 342 -1.29 0.52 -18.03
CA ILE A 342 -1.88 0.73 -16.71
C ILE A 342 -3.24 0.03 -16.66
N THR A 343 -3.43 -0.82 -15.65
CA THR A 343 -4.73 -1.42 -15.36
C THR A 343 -5.21 -0.93 -13.99
N ALA A 344 -6.38 -0.29 -13.96
CA ALA A 344 -6.99 0.20 -12.74
C ALA A 344 -7.98 -0.82 -12.16
N VAL A 345 -7.95 -0.94 -10.84
CA VAL A 345 -8.87 -1.71 -10.00
C VAL A 345 -9.31 -0.88 -8.79
N GLY A 346 -10.32 -1.32 -8.07
CA GLY A 346 -10.83 -0.65 -6.88
C GLY A 346 -12.04 0.21 -7.15
N GLY A 347 -12.73 0.61 -6.06
CA GLY A 347 -14.08 1.18 -6.16
C GLY A 347 -14.22 2.43 -7.01
N ILE A 348 -13.20 3.30 -7.04
CA ILE A 348 -13.25 4.55 -7.84
C ILE A 348 -13.12 4.22 -9.33
N SER A 349 -12.27 3.26 -9.71
CA SER A 349 -12.09 2.88 -11.11
C SER A 349 -13.38 2.34 -11.76
N TYR A 350 -14.30 1.81 -10.98
CA TYR A 350 -15.58 1.29 -11.46
C TYR A 350 -16.71 2.31 -11.43
N LYS A 351 -16.58 3.37 -10.62
CA LYS A 351 -17.68 4.29 -10.33
C LYS A 351 -17.56 5.65 -11.00
N SER A 352 -16.34 6.10 -11.32
CA SER A 352 -16.10 7.42 -11.88
C SER A 352 -15.36 7.37 -13.21
N ALA A 353 -16.09 7.33 -14.32
CA ALA A 353 -15.56 7.48 -15.66
C ALA A 353 -14.80 8.82 -15.79
N PHE A 354 -15.26 9.86 -15.09
CA PHE A 354 -14.66 11.18 -15.06
C PHE A 354 -13.21 11.12 -14.54
N ILE A 355 -12.98 10.48 -13.40
CA ILE A 355 -11.63 10.35 -12.82
C ILE A 355 -10.76 9.45 -13.71
N MET A 356 -11.31 8.38 -14.30
CA MET A 356 -10.53 7.48 -15.16
C MET A 356 -10.09 8.16 -16.46
N GLN A 357 -10.97 8.96 -17.09
CA GLN A 357 -10.58 9.75 -18.24
C GLN A 357 -9.50 10.78 -17.86
N MET A 358 -9.68 11.47 -16.73
CA MET A 358 -8.69 12.40 -16.21
C MET A 358 -7.31 11.75 -15.99
N CYS A 359 -7.28 10.52 -15.47
CA CYS A 359 -6.04 9.75 -15.34
C CYS A 359 -5.42 9.42 -16.70
N ALA A 360 -6.23 8.98 -17.69
CA ALA A 360 -5.73 8.67 -19.01
C ALA A 360 -5.09 9.90 -19.69
N ASP A 361 -5.76 11.04 -19.59
CA ASP A 361 -5.29 12.31 -20.15
C ASP A 361 -4.01 12.81 -19.45
N ALA A 362 -4.02 12.82 -18.11
CA ALA A 362 -2.90 13.29 -17.31
C ALA A 362 -1.64 12.43 -17.48
N PHE A 363 -1.80 11.11 -17.59
CA PHE A 363 -0.67 10.18 -17.77
C PHE A 363 -0.24 10.07 -19.23
N ASN A 364 -1.05 10.58 -20.15
CA ASN A 364 -0.89 10.40 -21.61
C ASN A 364 -0.72 8.91 -21.96
N MET A 365 -1.54 8.07 -21.35
CA MET A 365 -1.51 6.61 -21.51
C MET A 365 -2.92 6.03 -21.41
N PRO A 366 -3.22 4.97 -22.19
CA PRO A 366 -4.48 4.24 -22.03
C PRO A 366 -4.60 3.64 -20.61
N ILE A 367 -5.78 3.77 -20.00
CA ILE A 367 -6.12 3.15 -18.72
C ILE A 367 -7.15 2.05 -18.96
N LYS A 368 -6.76 0.81 -18.69
CA LYS A 368 -7.65 -0.34 -18.74
C LYS A 368 -8.36 -0.50 -17.40
N ILE A 369 -9.63 -0.87 -17.40
CA ILE A 369 -10.38 -1.19 -16.18
C ILE A 369 -10.58 -2.70 -16.12
N ALA A 370 -10.10 -3.36 -15.07
CA ALA A 370 -10.29 -4.79 -14.88
C ALA A 370 -11.79 -5.16 -14.85
N SER A 371 -12.16 -6.30 -15.44
CA SER A 371 -13.57 -6.72 -15.47
C SER A 371 -14.08 -7.18 -14.11
N THR A 372 -13.20 -7.77 -13.28
CA THR A 372 -13.57 -8.21 -11.92
C THR A 372 -13.58 -7.04 -10.94
N ASP A 373 -14.62 -6.93 -10.16
CA ASP A 373 -14.69 -6.03 -8.99
C ASP A 373 -14.15 -6.69 -7.70
N GLN A 374 -13.79 -7.99 -7.78
CA GLN A 374 -13.24 -8.81 -6.70
C GLN A 374 -11.79 -9.24 -7.00
N SER A 375 -10.96 -8.31 -7.46
CA SER A 375 -9.58 -8.61 -7.87
C SER A 375 -8.76 -9.31 -6.78
N CYS A 376 -8.92 -8.92 -5.50
CA CYS A 376 -8.22 -9.59 -4.40
C CYS A 376 -8.69 -11.04 -4.22
N ALA A 377 -10.00 -11.32 -4.29
CA ALA A 377 -10.51 -12.68 -4.17
C ALA A 377 -10.07 -13.56 -5.35
N LEU A 378 -10.10 -13.00 -6.58
CA LEU A 378 -9.64 -13.69 -7.78
C LEU A 378 -8.14 -13.99 -7.72
N GLY A 379 -7.32 -13.02 -7.33
CA GLY A 379 -5.89 -13.20 -7.15
C GLY A 379 -5.54 -14.24 -6.08
N ALA A 380 -6.27 -14.23 -4.95
CA ALA A 380 -6.13 -15.24 -3.91
C ALA A 380 -6.44 -16.65 -4.44
N ALA A 381 -7.50 -16.80 -5.25
CA ALA A 381 -7.84 -18.06 -5.90
C ALA A 381 -6.75 -18.52 -6.89
N MET A 382 -6.20 -17.60 -7.69
CA MET A 382 -5.08 -17.89 -8.60
C MET A 382 -3.84 -18.36 -7.83
N ILE A 383 -3.45 -17.64 -6.78
CA ILE A 383 -2.32 -18.01 -5.92
C ILE A 383 -2.54 -19.37 -5.25
N ALA A 384 -3.75 -19.63 -4.73
CA ALA A 384 -4.10 -20.89 -4.10
C ALA A 384 -4.08 -22.06 -5.11
N SER A 385 -4.48 -21.81 -6.38
CA SER A 385 -4.42 -22.81 -7.43
C SER A 385 -2.98 -23.25 -7.76
N VAL A 386 -2.02 -22.33 -7.66
CA VAL A 386 -0.59 -22.65 -7.81
C VAL A 386 -0.07 -23.39 -6.58
N ALA A 387 -0.36 -22.91 -5.38
CA ALA A 387 0.06 -23.55 -4.14
C ALA A 387 -0.44 -25.00 -4.01
N SER A 388 -1.62 -25.31 -4.58
CA SER A 388 -2.22 -26.65 -4.61
C SER A 388 -1.81 -27.50 -5.82
N GLY A 389 -1.01 -26.94 -6.76
CA GLY A 389 -0.56 -27.65 -7.97
C GLY A 389 -1.62 -27.79 -9.07
N VAL A 390 -2.75 -27.08 -9.00
CA VAL A 390 -3.78 -27.05 -10.05
C VAL A 390 -3.23 -26.32 -11.29
N HIS A 391 -2.52 -25.22 -11.09
CA HIS A 391 -1.78 -24.54 -12.14
C HIS A 391 -0.26 -24.54 -11.83
N PRO A 392 0.60 -24.69 -12.87
CA PRO A 392 2.05 -24.75 -12.67
C PRO A 392 2.67 -23.40 -12.27
N THR A 393 2.07 -22.29 -12.70
CA THR A 393 2.55 -20.93 -12.47
C THR A 393 1.39 -19.97 -12.27
N ILE A 394 1.65 -18.80 -11.68
CA ILE A 394 0.65 -17.72 -11.56
C ILE A 394 0.22 -17.26 -12.95
N GLU A 395 1.13 -17.13 -13.91
CA GLU A 395 0.79 -16.78 -15.30
C GLU A 395 -0.19 -17.78 -15.92
N ALA A 396 0.00 -19.08 -15.69
CA ALA A 396 -0.94 -20.10 -16.16
C ALA A 396 -2.32 -19.96 -15.50
N ALA A 397 -2.36 -19.63 -14.21
CA ALA A 397 -3.59 -19.35 -13.48
C ALA A 397 -4.28 -18.08 -14.01
N GLU A 398 -3.53 -16.99 -14.25
CA GLU A 398 -4.03 -15.76 -14.83
C GLU A 398 -4.65 -15.98 -16.22
N ASN A 399 -3.99 -16.78 -17.06
CA ASN A 399 -4.50 -17.11 -18.41
C ASN A 399 -5.77 -17.97 -18.36
N ALA A 400 -5.92 -18.83 -17.34
CA ALA A 400 -7.07 -19.72 -17.20
C ALA A 400 -8.27 -19.07 -16.48
N MET A 401 -8.01 -18.22 -15.50
CA MET A 401 -9.01 -17.68 -14.58
C MET A 401 -9.23 -16.17 -14.75
N GLY A 402 -8.36 -15.47 -15.49
CA GLY A 402 -8.42 -14.03 -15.64
C GLY A 402 -9.69 -13.55 -16.32
N SER A 403 -10.21 -12.41 -15.90
CA SER A 403 -11.48 -11.85 -16.37
C SER A 403 -11.33 -10.81 -17.50
N GLY A 404 -10.09 -10.42 -17.83
CA GLY A 404 -9.80 -9.39 -18.82
C GLY A 404 -10.23 -7.98 -18.39
N TYR A 405 -10.56 -7.14 -19.37
CA TYR A 405 -10.90 -5.73 -19.19
C TYR A 405 -12.34 -5.44 -19.62
N ARG A 406 -13.04 -4.57 -18.86
CA ARG A 406 -14.40 -4.13 -19.21
C ARG A 406 -14.41 -2.86 -20.06
N GLU A 407 -13.39 -2.00 -19.90
CA GLU A 407 -13.34 -0.68 -20.52
C GLU A 407 -11.88 -0.22 -20.65
N VAL A 408 -11.63 0.67 -21.62
CA VAL A 408 -10.32 1.30 -21.83
C VAL A 408 -10.55 2.78 -22.09
N TYR A 409 -10.01 3.65 -21.25
CA TYR A 409 -9.98 5.10 -21.44
C TYR A 409 -8.74 5.47 -22.23
N GLN A 410 -8.93 6.12 -23.38
CA GLN A 410 -7.85 6.63 -24.21
C GLN A 410 -7.53 8.08 -23.82
N PRO A 411 -6.25 8.50 -23.84
CA PRO A 411 -5.91 9.90 -23.61
C PRO A 411 -6.46 10.78 -24.74
N ASP A 412 -7.03 11.94 -24.39
CA ASP A 412 -7.44 12.96 -25.33
C ASP A 412 -6.26 13.91 -25.64
N PRO A 413 -5.77 13.93 -26.89
CA PRO A 413 -4.64 14.79 -27.28
C PRO A 413 -4.85 16.28 -27.04
N GLU A 414 -6.10 16.75 -26.99
CA GLU A 414 -6.42 18.16 -26.75
C GLU A 414 -6.28 18.54 -25.28
N THR A 415 -6.54 17.59 -24.36
CA THR A 415 -6.48 17.82 -22.91
C THR A 415 -5.12 17.50 -22.29
N VAL A 416 -4.34 16.60 -22.88
CA VAL A 416 -2.98 16.22 -22.41
C VAL A 416 -2.10 17.45 -22.12
N PRO A 417 -1.96 18.43 -23.01
CA PRO A 417 -1.12 19.61 -22.74
C PRO A 417 -1.61 20.45 -21.54
N LEU A 418 -2.92 20.46 -21.29
CA LEU A 418 -3.50 21.18 -20.15
C LEU A 418 -3.12 20.53 -18.83
N TYR A 419 -3.10 19.18 -18.77
CA TYR A 419 -2.64 18.43 -17.59
C TYR A 419 -1.12 18.55 -17.38
N GLU A 420 -0.32 18.66 -18.43
CA GLU A 420 1.12 18.97 -18.29
C GLU A 420 1.34 20.34 -17.63
N ALA A 421 0.60 21.36 -18.08
CA ALA A 421 0.67 22.69 -17.47
C ALA A 421 0.20 22.69 -16.00
N LEU A 422 -0.86 21.92 -15.69
CA LEU A 422 -1.35 21.76 -14.32
C LEU A 422 -0.34 21.01 -13.45
N PHE A 423 0.32 19.99 -13.98
CA PHE A 423 1.36 19.24 -13.29
C PHE A 423 2.55 20.12 -12.89
N ALA A 424 2.99 21.00 -13.78
CA ALA A 424 4.05 21.97 -13.47
C ALA A 424 3.63 22.90 -12.29
N ARG A 425 2.37 23.32 -12.24
CA ARG A 425 1.83 24.12 -11.11
C ARG A 425 1.75 23.30 -9.81
N TYR A 426 1.32 22.05 -9.89
CA TYR A 426 1.29 21.12 -8.77
C TYR A 426 2.70 20.95 -8.17
N GLN A 427 3.71 20.72 -9.01
CA GLN A 427 5.11 20.59 -8.58
C GLN A 427 5.65 21.88 -7.92
N ALA A 428 5.29 23.05 -8.47
CA ALA A 428 5.70 24.34 -7.90
C ALA A 428 5.08 24.57 -6.52
N LEU A 429 3.78 24.24 -6.36
CA LEU A 429 3.11 24.33 -5.07
C LEU A 429 3.71 23.32 -4.06
N GLY A 430 4.02 22.10 -4.48
CA GLY A 430 4.67 21.10 -3.64
C GLY A 430 6.00 21.60 -3.07
N LYS A 431 6.86 22.18 -3.92
CA LYS A 431 8.12 22.77 -3.45
C LYS A 431 7.91 23.88 -2.43
N ALA A 432 6.91 24.76 -2.65
CA ALA A 432 6.60 25.83 -1.71
C ALA A 432 6.14 25.31 -0.34
N ILE A 433 5.29 24.26 -0.32
CA ILE A 433 4.85 23.64 0.94
C ILE A 433 6.03 22.96 1.65
N GLU A 434 6.88 22.22 0.93
CA GLU A 434 8.10 21.63 1.51
C GLU A 434 9.04 22.67 2.14
N GLU A 435 9.07 23.89 1.62
CA GLU A 435 9.86 24.98 2.22
C GLU A 435 9.20 25.61 3.43
N ILE A 436 7.87 25.69 3.47
CA ILE A 436 7.10 26.24 4.59
C ILE A 436 7.13 25.30 5.80
N GLU A 437 7.13 23.98 5.57
CA GLU A 437 7.00 22.94 6.60
C GLU A 437 8.36 22.33 7.03
N LYS A 438 9.49 22.91 6.60
CA LYS A 438 10.84 22.59 7.12
C LYS A 438 11.04 23.14 8.53
#